data_e7b8268265fa65ffd4c45b01e263b7ad
#
_entry.id   e7b8268265fa65ffd4c45b01e263b7ad
#
_cell.length_a   1.000
_cell.length_b   1.000
_cell.length_c   1.000
_cell.angle_alpha   90.00
_cell.angle_beta   90.00
_cell.angle_gamma   90.00
#
_symmetry.space_group_name_H-M   'P 1'
#
loop_
_entity.id
_entity.type
_entity.pdbx_description
1 polymer ?
#
loop_
_entity_poly.entity_id
_entity_poly.type
_entity_poly.pdbx_seq_one_letter_code
_entity_poly.pdbx_strand_id
1 'polypeptide(L)'
;VVNTRDDLTIGLLPPAGAPPVEWRVSDQRVGYDDALAAMDARVEAIARGEARELVWLIEHPPLYTAGTSSLPQQLIEARFPVHTAGRGGQFTYHGPGQRVGYVMLDLKRRAPDVRRFVATIEEWIIRTLAAFNVRGERRDDRIGVWVWRPDKGEGFEDKIAAIGIRIQRWVTLHGFALNVEPELSHFSGIVPCGVADPRYGVTSLADLGVTVSMPEVDMVLRSTFAPLFGATTDDQAVGSTENNSPDRRSFSSSAAPSR
;
A
#
# COMPACT_ATOMS: atom_id res chain seq x y z
N VAL A 1 6.80 19.61 25.52
CA VAL A 1 6.67 18.14 25.55
C VAL A 1 6.54 17.73 24.08
N VAL A 2 7.60 17.16 23.50
CA VAL A 2 7.52 16.53 22.18
C VAL A 2 6.75 15.24 22.40
N ASN A 3 5.48 15.18 21.97
CA ASN A 3 4.73 13.94 21.94
C ASN A 3 5.42 13.02 20.93
N THR A 4 6.20 12.08 21.42
CA THR A 4 6.79 11.02 20.60
C THR A 4 5.68 10.17 20.00
N ARG A 5 5.90 9.56 18.82
CA ARG A 5 4.90 8.64 18.23
C ARG A 5 4.82 7.32 18.99
N ASP A 6 5.81 7.03 19.83
CA ASP A 6 5.83 5.84 20.69
C ASP A 6 4.80 5.90 21.82
N ASP A 7 4.36 7.10 22.21
CA ASP A 7 3.30 7.30 23.21
C ASP A 7 1.88 7.10 22.63
N LEU A 8 1.73 6.89 21.32
CA LEU A 8 0.44 6.71 20.69
C LEU A 8 -0.11 5.29 20.92
N THR A 9 -1.38 5.21 21.26
CA THR A 9 -2.10 3.92 21.28
C THR A 9 -2.13 3.35 19.87
N ILE A 10 -1.43 2.25 19.64
CA ILE A 10 -1.36 1.59 18.35
C ILE A 10 -2.62 0.76 18.08
N GLY A 11 -3.05 0.75 16.83
CA GLY A 11 -4.25 0.06 16.37
C GLY A 11 -5.44 1.00 16.17
N LEU A 12 -6.23 0.72 15.17
CA LEU A 12 -7.41 1.46 14.74
C LEU A 12 -8.52 0.48 14.37
N LEU A 13 -8.93 -0.34 15.34
CA LEU A 13 -10.00 -1.32 15.14
C LEU A 13 -11.33 -0.60 14.84
N PRO A 14 -12.14 -1.13 13.94
CA PRO A 14 -13.48 -0.62 13.69
C PRO A 14 -14.40 -0.91 14.89
N PRO A 15 -15.56 -0.24 15.02
CA PRO A 15 -16.56 -0.58 16.02
C PRO A 15 -17.08 -2.02 15.83
N ALA A 16 -17.59 -2.60 16.91
CA ALA A 16 -18.18 -3.93 16.87
C ALA A 16 -19.30 -4.02 15.81
N GLY A 17 -19.30 -5.09 15.01
CA GLY A 17 -20.27 -5.31 13.96
C GLY A 17 -19.99 -4.54 12.64
N ALA A 18 -18.90 -3.79 12.56
CA ALA A 18 -18.50 -3.18 11.30
C ALA A 18 -18.18 -4.26 10.23
N PRO A 19 -18.50 -4.00 8.95
CA PRO A 19 -18.15 -4.93 7.89
C PRO A 19 -16.62 -5.08 7.79
N PRO A 20 -16.13 -6.26 7.38
CA PRO A 20 -14.71 -6.48 7.16
C PRO A 20 -14.18 -5.57 6.04
N VAL A 21 -12.90 -5.23 6.13
CA VAL A 21 -12.17 -4.48 5.11
C VAL A 21 -11.96 -5.37 3.88
N GLU A 22 -12.29 -4.89 2.70
CA GLU A 22 -12.00 -5.59 1.46
C GLU A 22 -10.48 -5.66 1.24
N TRP A 23 -10.02 -6.80 0.76
CA TRP A 23 -8.61 -7.05 0.46
C TRP A 23 -8.46 -7.39 -1.01
N ARG A 24 -7.75 -6.55 -1.73
CA ARG A 24 -7.49 -6.72 -3.17
C ARG A 24 -5.99 -6.82 -3.41
N VAL A 25 -5.61 -7.75 -4.27
CA VAL A 25 -4.25 -7.86 -4.82
C VAL A 25 -4.36 -7.79 -6.33
N SER A 26 -3.56 -6.95 -6.98
CA SER A 26 -3.46 -6.90 -8.44
C SER A 26 -2.24 -7.69 -8.89
N ASP A 27 -2.45 -8.67 -9.75
CA ASP A 27 -1.37 -9.50 -10.33
C ASP A 27 -0.57 -8.74 -11.40
N GLN A 28 -1.20 -7.75 -12.03
CA GLN A 28 -0.56 -6.90 -13.03
C GLN A 28 -0.14 -5.57 -12.43
N ARG A 29 0.92 -4.99 -12.99
CA ARG A 29 1.33 -3.64 -12.64
C ARG A 29 0.26 -2.63 -13.03
N VAL A 30 -0.07 -1.74 -12.10
CA VAL A 30 -1.12 -0.72 -12.29
C VAL A 30 -0.48 0.63 -12.58
N GLY A 31 -0.93 1.32 -13.63
CA GLY A 31 -0.52 2.69 -13.92
C GLY A 31 -0.87 3.63 -12.77
N TYR A 32 -0.04 4.66 -12.54
CA TYR A 32 -0.26 5.56 -11.39
C TYR A 32 -1.58 6.33 -11.49
N ASP A 33 -1.89 6.85 -12.68
CA ASP A 33 -3.10 7.65 -12.90
C ASP A 33 -4.37 6.79 -12.78
N ASP A 34 -4.33 5.54 -13.26
CA ASP A 34 -5.43 4.58 -13.11
C ASP A 34 -5.65 4.23 -11.63
N ALA A 35 -4.56 4.01 -10.89
CA ALA A 35 -4.64 3.74 -9.47
C ALA A 35 -5.19 4.94 -8.69
N LEU A 36 -4.79 6.16 -9.03
CA LEU A 36 -5.28 7.38 -8.42
C LEU A 36 -6.78 7.56 -8.65
N ALA A 37 -7.24 7.37 -9.90
CA ALA A 37 -8.65 7.47 -10.25
C ALA A 37 -9.50 6.41 -9.50
N ALA A 38 -8.99 5.17 -9.40
CA ALA A 38 -9.66 4.11 -8.65
C ALA A 38 -9.74 4.41 -7.15
N MET A 39 -8.66 4.96 -6.55
CA MET A 39 -8.65 5.39 -5.16
C MET A 39 -9.65 6.52 -4.90
N ASP A 40 -9.65 7.57 -5.72
CA ASP A 40 -10.55 8.71 -5.56
C ASP A 40 -12.03 8.26 -5.61
N ALA A 41 -12.39 7.42 -6.58
CA ALA A 41 -13.73 6.85 -6.70
C ALA A 41 -14.10 5.99 -5.46
N ARG A 42 -13.18 5.15 -4.98
CA ARG A 42 -13.42 4.31 -3.79
C ARG A 42 -13.61 5.16 -2.54
N VAL A 43 -12.78 6.16 -2.34
CA VAL A 43 -12.85 7.06 -1.17
C VAL A 43 -14.17 7.83 -1.14
N GLU A 44 -14.64 8.30 -2.28
CA GLU A 44 -15.95 8.97 -2.36
C GLU A 44 -17.08 8.00 -2.01
N ALA A 45 -17.06 6.78 -2.52
CA ALA A 45 -18.05 5.76 -2.22
C ALA A 45 -18.04 5.35 -0.73
N ILE A 46 -16.86 5.20 -0.11
CA ILE A 46 -16.72 4.95 1.34
C ILE A 46 -17.30 6.10 2.14
N ALA A 47 -16.98 7.35 1.77
CA ALA A 47 -17.46 8.55 2.48
C ALA A 47 -18.99 8.70 2.42
N ARG A 48 -19.64 8.18 1.35
CA ARG A 48 -21.11 8.11 1.23
C ARG A 48 -21.72 6.86 1.88
N GLY A 49 -20.92 5.90 2.33
CA GLY A 49 -21.40 4.64 2.87
C GLY A 49 -21.87 3.64 1.81
N GLU A 50 -21.51 3.84 0.56
CA GLU A 50 -21.88 3.02 -0.61
C GLU A 50 -20.86 1.90 -0.90
N ALA A 51 -19.67 1.97 -0.32
CA ALA A 51 -18.62 0.95 -0.46
C ALA A 51 -17.98 0.61 0.87
N ARG A 52 -17.40 -0.58 0.95
CA ARG A 52 -16.58 -1.01 2.09
C ARG A 52 -15.21 -0.34 2.03
N GLU A 53 -14.56 -0.27 3.19
CA GLU A 53 -13.14 0.06 3.29
C GLU A 53 -12.31 -0.94 2.48
N LEU A 54 -11.16 -0.51 1.95
CA LEU A 54 -10.34 -1.33 1.05
C LEU A 54 -8.85 -1.19 1.38
N VAL A 55 -8.16 -2.32 1.43
CA VAL A 55 -6.71 -2.41 1.23
C VAL A 55 -6.46 -2.97 -0.16
N TRP A 56 -5.67 -2.26 -0.95
CA TRP A 56 -5.33 -2.65 -2.31
C TRP A 56 -3.82 -2.74 -2.48
N LEU A 57 -3.33 -3.96 -2.69
CA LEU A 57 -1.92 -4.27 -2.90
C LEU A 57 -1.61 -4.32 -4.39
N ILE A 58 -0.62 -3.57 -4.83
CA ILE A 58 -0.21 -3.46 -6.24
C ILE A 58 1.30 -3.35 -6.37
N GLU A 59 1.77 -3.44 -7.61
CA GLU A 59 3.04 -2.91 -8.09
C GLU A 59 2.78 -1.86 -9.16
N HIS A 60 3.65 -0.86 -9.24
CA HIS A 60 3.66 0.11 -10.34
C HIS A 60 4.73 -0.23 -11.38
N PRO A 61 4.58 0.23 -12.65
CA PRO A 61 5.74 0.39 -13.52
C PRO A 61 6.72 1.41 -12.90
N PRO A 62 7.99 1.45 -13.37
CA PRO A 62 8.98 2.40 -12.84
C PRO A 62 8.50 3.85 -12.99
N LEU A 63 8.44 4.60 -11.87
CA LEU A 63 8.03 6.00 -11.83
C LEU A 63 8.52 6.71 -10.56
N TYR A 64 8.50 8.04 -10.58
CA TYR A 64 8.67 8.87 -9.40
C TYR A 64 7.35 9.55 -9.03
N THR A 65 7.10 9.73 -7.73
CA THR A 65 6.01 10.58 -7.27
C THR A 65 6.54 11.72 -6.40
N ALA A 66 6.07 12.94 -6.70
CA ALA A 66 6.33 14.15 -5.91
C ALA A 66 5.20 14.36 -4.92
N GLY A 67 5.45 14.22 -3.63
CA GLY A 67 4.48 14.52 -2.57
C GLY A 67 4.36 16.03 -2.30
N THR A 68 3.45 16.42 -1.42
CA THR A 68 3.13 17.84 -1.15
C THR A 68 4.28 18.67 -0.55
N SER A 69 5.32 18.01 -0.01
CA SER A 69 6.51 18.65 0.54
C SER A 69 7.73 18.51 -0.37
N SER A 70 7.55 18.06 -1.62
CA SER A 70 8.67 17.91 -2.57
C SER A 70 9.19 19.25 -3.03
N LEU A 71 10.52 19.34 -3.14
CA LEU A 71 11.23 20.51 -3.69
C LEU A 71 11.84 20.12 -5.04
N PRO A 72 11.79 20.98 -6.09
CA PRO A 72 12.30 20.64 -7.41
C PRO A 72 13.76 20.16 -7.43
N GLN A 73 14.62 20.72 -6.58
CA GLN A 73 16.03 20.34 -6.45
C GLN A 73 16.27 18.94 -5.87
N GLN A 74 15.23 18.29 -5.36
CA GLN A 74 15.31 16.91 -4.89
C GLN A 74 15.15 15.88 -6.03
N LEU A 75 14.74 16.32 -7.22
CA LEU A 75 14.78 15.51 -8.43
C LEU A 75 16.15 15.71 -9.08
N ILE A 76 17.05 14.74 -8.91
CA ILE A 76 18.42 14.78 -9.43
C ILE A 76 18.42 14.44 -10.92
N GLU A 77 17.72 13.36 -11.29
CA GLU A 77 17.62 12.89 -12.66
C GLU A 77 16.25 12.21 -12.88
N ALA A 78 15.47 12.74 -13.81
CA ALA A 78 14.16 12.21 -14.17
C ALA A 78 14.30 11.00 -15.10
N ARG A 79 14.81 9.88 -14.60
CA ARG A 79 14.95 8.62 -15.38
C ARG A 79 13.63 7.97 -15.75
N PHE A 80 12.57 8.25 -15.01
CA PHE A 80 11.24 7.67 -15.14
C PHE A 80 10.19 8.79 -15.13
N PRO A 81 8.95 8.50 -15.58
CA PRO A 81 7.85 9.45 -15.46
C PRO A 81 7.72 9.99 -14.03
N VAL A 82 7.42 11.28 -13.91
CA VAL A 82 7.25 11.97 -12.63
C VAL A 82 5.79 12.38 -12.50
N HIS A 83 5.10 11.89 -11.46
CA HIS A 83 3.71 12.21 -11.17
C HIS A 83 3.62 13.09 -9.93
N THR A 84 2.79 14.12 -9.96
CA THR A 84 2.46 14.90 -8.76
C THR A 84 1.44 14.12 -7.94
N ALA A 85 1.79 13.82 -6.69
CA ALA A 85 0.93 13.08 -5.76
C ALA A 85 0.37 14.02 -4.69
N GLY A 86 -0.92 13.86 -4.41
CA GLY A 86 -1.57 14.62 -3.32
C GLY A 86 -1.24 14.11 -1.91
N ARG A 87 -0.38 13.09 -1.77
CA ARG A 87 0.07 12.54 -0.48
C ARG A 87 1.09 13.44 0.19
N GLY A 88 1.20 13.33 1.49
CA GLY A 88 2.29 13.95 2.25
C GLY A 88 3.67 13.38 1.87
N GLY A 89 4.72 14.07 2.32
CA GLY A 89 6.11 13.69 2.11
C GLY A 89 6.69 14.23 0.81
N GLN A 90 7.87 13.73 0.47
CA GLN A 90 8.73 14.24 -0.60
C GLN A 90 8.73 13.28 -1.81
N PHE A 91 9.76 13.37 -2.67
CA PHE A 91 9.92 12.42 -3.77
C PHE A 91 10.11 10.99 -3.26
N THR A 92 9.52 10.03 -3.98
CA THR A 92 9.84 8.62 -3.85
C THR A 92 9.80 7.92 -5.20
N TYR A 93 10.45 6.77 -5.27
CA TYR A 93 10.43 5.87 -6.41
C TYR A 93 9.39 4.76 -6.17
N HIS A 94 8.69 4.37 -7.23
CA HIS A 94 7.90 3.15 -7.30
C HIS A 94 8.31 2.34 -8.52
N GLY A 95 8.28 1.01 -8.39
CA GLY A 95 8.60 0.12 -9.49
C GLY A 95 8.46 -1.36 -9.13
N PRO A 96 8.76 -2.24 -10.09
CA PRO A 96 8.73 -3.68 -9.90
C PRO A 96 9.56 -4.12 -8.69
N GLY A 97 9.07 -5.12 -7.96
CA GLY A 97 9.69 -5.59 -6.73
C GLY A 97 9.37 -4.78 -5.49
N GLN A 98 8.60 -3.68 -5.63
CA GLN A 98 8.10 -2.90 -4.50
C GLN A 98 6.61 -3.15 -4.29
N ARG A 99 6.21 -3.64 -3.13
CA ARG A 99 4.80 -3.78 -2.78
C ARG A 99 4.25 -2.44 -2.30
N VAL A 100 3.34 -1.87 -3.09
CA VAL A 100 2.58 -0.68 -2.71
C VAL A 100 1.24 -1.12 -2.14
N GLY A 101 0.92 -0.63 -0.93
CA GLY A 101 -0.36 -0.86 -0.29
C GLY A 101 -1.15 0.44 -0.18
N TYR A 102 -2.24 0.54 -0.91
CA TYR A 102 -3.21 1.63 -0.79
C TYR A 102 -4.26 1.26 0.25
N VAL A 103 -4.44 2.14 1.23
CA VAL A 103 -5.25 1.87 2.42
C VAL A 103 -6.35 2.93 2.50
N MET A 104 -7.58 2.53 2.23
CA MET A 104 -8.76 3.40 2.19
C MET A 104 -9.69 3.03 3.34
N LEU A 105 -9.49 3.68 4.49
CA LEU A 105 -10.24 3.45 5.74
C LEU A 105 -10.95 4.74 6.17
N ASP A 106 -12.16 4.61 6.70
CA ASP A 106 -12.92 5.72 7.27
C ASP A 106 -12.50 5.97 8.73
N LEU A 107 -11.65 6.95 8.95
CA LEU A 107 -11.15 7.29 10.28
C LEU A 107 -12.25 7.85 11.20
N LYS A 108 -13.37 8.36 10.70
CA LYS A 108 -14.50 8.77 11.55
C LYS A 108 -15.10 7.60 12.31
N ARG A 109 -15.12 6.42 11.64
CA ARG A 109 -15.66 5.19 12.25
C ARG A 109 -14.68 4.54 13.22
N ARG A 110 -13.39 4.89 13.19
CA ARG A 110 -12.32 4.28 13.98
C ARG A 110 -11.83 5.23 15.06
N ALA A 111 -11.02 6.19 14.68
CA ALA A 111 -10.59 7.34 15.46
C ALA A 111 -10.08 8.40 14.48
N PRO A 112 -10.57 9.65 14.53
CA PRO A 112 -10.14 10.70 13.62
C PRO A 112 -8.75 11.27 14.04
N ASP A 113 -7.74 10.42 14.06
CA ASP A 113 -6.37 10.74 14.42
C ASP A 113 -5.39 10.26 13.33
N VAL A 114 -4.89 11.21 12.55
CA VAL A 114 -3.97 10.96 11.43
C VAL A 114 -2.60 10.50 11.93
N ARG A 115 -2.11 11.02 13.06
CA ARG A 115 -0.82 10.62 13.62
C ARG A 115 -0.85 9.18 14.08
N ARG A 116 -1.92 8.80 14.78
CA ARG A 116 -2.18 7.42 15.20
C ARG A 116 -2.31 6.49 13.99
N PHE A 117 -2.97 6.94 12.91
CA PHE A 117 -3.07 6.14 11.68
C PHE A 117 -1.69 5.87 11.07
N VAL A 118 -0.85 6.91 10.92
CA VAL A 118 0.52 6.75 10.39
C VAL A 118 1.34 5.80 11.27
N ALA A 119 1.32 5.98 12.59
CA ALA A 119 2.03 5.10 13.51
C ALA A 119 1.52 3.65 13.45
N THR A 120 0.21 3.45 13.21
CA THR A 120 -0.36 2.10 13.05
C THR A 120 0.04 1.46 11.72
N ILE A 121 0.18 2.23 10.64
CA ILE A 121 0.75 1.73 9.37
C ILE A 121 2.23 1.34 9.57
N GLU A 122 3.02 2.15 10.26
CA GLU A 122 4.41 1.81 10.58
C GLU A 122 4.48 0.50 11.38
N GLU A 123 3.66 0.35 12.41
CA GLU A 123 3.57 -0.86 13.22
C GLU A 123 3.17 -2.09 12.40
N TRP A 124 2.21 -1.93 11.49
CA TRP A 124 1.81 -2.99 10.60
C TRP A 124 3.00 -3.51 9.77
N ILE A 125 3.77 -2.61 9.18
CA ILE A 125 4.96 -2.98 8.40
C ILE A 125 6.04 -3.58 9.31
N ILE A 126 6.26 -3.05 10.51
CA ILE A 126 7.21 -3.59 11.49
C ILE A 126 6.86 -5.04 11.85
N ARG A 127 5.59 -5.34 12.10
CA ARG A 127 5.13 -6.72 12.37
C ARG A 127 5.29 -7.63 11.15
N THR A 128 5.06 -7.10 9.96
CA THR A 128 5.30 -7.83 8.71
C THR A 128 6.77 -8.18 8.54
N LEU A 129 7.67 -7.23 8.77
CA LEU A 129 9.12 -7.45 8.71
C LEU A 129 9.61 -8.44 9.77
N ALA A 130 9.05 -8.38 10.99
CA ALA A 130 9.38 -9.30 12.06
C ALA A 130 9.08 -10.76 11.72
N ALA A 131 8.03 -11.04 10.92
CA ALA A 131 7.74 -12.39 10.43
C ALA A 131 8.83 -12.94 9.49
N PHE A 132 9.64 -12.06 8.89
CA PHE A 132 10.81 -12.40 8.08
C PHE A 132 12.14 -12.22 8.84
N ASN A 133 12.10 -12.10 10.18
CA ASN A 133 13.26 -11.87 11.04
C ASN A 133 14.01 -10.56 10.75
N VAL A 134 13.36 -9.58 10.17
CA VAL A 134 13.91 -8.23 9.94
C VAL A 134 13.39 -7.30 11.03
N ARG A 135 14.30 -6.65 11.74
CA ARG A 135 13.96 -5.66 12.76
C ARG A 135 13.77 -4.29 12.12
N GLY A 136 12.52 -3.93 11.83
CA GLY A 136 12.13 -2.58 11.42
C GLY A 136 11.84 -1.70 12.63
N GLU A 137 12.12 -0.41 12.52
CA GLU A 137 11.92 0.56 13.61
C GLU A 137 11.31 1.86 13.07
N ARG A 138 10.51 2.53 13.92
CA ARG A 138 10.04 3.91 13.68
C ARG A 138 11.11 4.91 14.10
N ARG A 139 10.99 6.13 13.57
CA ARG A 139 11.78 7.29 14.00
C ARG A 139 10.86 8.49 14.20
N ASP A 140 11.03 9.25 15.28
CA ASP A 140 10.16 10.39 15.60
C ASP A 140 10.32 11.56 14.61
N ASP A 141 11.53 11.74 14.10
CA ASP A 141 11.91 12.82 13.22
C ASP A 141 11.61 12.56 11.73
N ARG A 142 11.36 11.30 11.34
CA ARG A 142 11.17 10.92 9.94
C ARG A 142 10.21 9.74 9.77
N ILE A 143 9.18 9.94 8.97
CA ILE A 143 8.12 8.93 8.71
C ILE A 143 8.67 7.81 7.83
N GLY A 144 8.25 6.57 8.13
CA GLY A 144 8.59 5.34 7.43
C GLY A 144 9.18 4.30 8.36
N VAL A 145 9.50 3.13 7.82
CA VAL A 145 10.15 2.06 8.58
C VAL A 145 11.60 1.95 8.17
N TRP A 146 12.46 1.94 9.17
CA TRP A 146 13.90 1.98 9.04
C TRP A 146 14.55 0.73 9.60
N VAL A 147 15.67 0.34 9.00
CA VAL A 147 16.50 -0.79 9.45
C VAL A 147 17.89 -0.25 9.77
N TRP A 148 18.38 -0.60 10.94
CA TRP A 148 19.75 -0.28 11.30
C TRP A 148 20.75 -1.10 10.48
N ARG A 149 21.80 -0.43 9.97
CA ARG A 149 22.81 -1.01 9.06
C ARG A 149 24.22 -0.95 9.67
N PRO A 150 24.49 -1.74 10.72
CA PRO A 150 25.83 -1.79 11.33
C PRO A 150 26.91 -2.29 10.36
N ASP A 151 26.51 -3.02 9.33
CA ASP A 151 27.38 -3.45 8.24
C ASP A 151 27.95 -2.29 7.40
N LYS A 152 27.27 -1.14 7.37
CA LYS A 152 27.69 0.10 6.69
C LYS A 152 28.46 1.05 7.62
N GLY A 153 28.36 0.89 8.93
CA GLY A 153 29.02 1.70 9.93
C GLY A 153 28.09 2.13 11.09
N GLU A 154 28.66 2.83 12.06
CA GLU A 154 27.90 3.33 13.20
C GLU A 154 26.94 4.45 12.79
N GLY A 155 25.67 4.35 13.21
CA GLY A 155 24.62 5.33 12.93
C GLY A 155 24.04 5.27 11.51
N PHE A 156 24.39 4.26 10.71
CA PHE A 156 23.77 4.06 9.41
C PHE A 156 22.41 3.38 9.54
N GLU A 157 21.44 3.90 8.81
CA GLU A 157 20.08 3.39 8.74
C GLU A 157 19.54 3.49 7.32
N ASP A 158 18.86 2.45 6.87
CA ASP A 158 18.21 2.44 5.57
C ASP A 158 16.70 2.34 5.71
N LYS A 159 15.98 3.10 4.91
CA LYS A 159 14.53 3.01 4.80
C LYS A 159 14.13 1.80 3.98
N ILE A 160 13.36 0.89 4.59
CA ILE A 160 12.80 -0.28 3.90
C ILE A 160 11.36 -0.04 3.44
N ALA A 161 10.63 0.84 4.13
CA ALA A 161 9.28 1.19 3.71
C ALA A 161 9.03 2.70 3.83
N ALA A 162 8.53 3.29 2.75
CA ALA A 162 8.03 4.64 2.71
C ALA A 162 6.54 4.68 3.07
N ILE A 163 6.10 5.73 3.77
CA ILE A 163 4.70 5.96 4.10
C ILE A 163 4.35 7.38 3.69
N GLY A 164 3.29 7.52 2.92
CA GLY A 164 2.74 8.80 2.52
C GLY A 164 1.24 8.67 2.35
N ILE A 165 0.49 9.46 3.08
CA ILE A 165 -0.98 9.40 3.08
C ILE A 165 -1.58 10.74 2.70
N ARG A 166 -2.83 10.69 2.24
CA ARG A 166 -3.74 11.82 2.10
C ARG A 166 -5.04 11.48 2.82
N ILE A 167 -5.70 12.48 3.35
CA ILE A 167 -7.03 12.34 3.94
C ILE A 167 -8.02 13.17 3.15
N GLN A 168 -9.12 12.55 2.76
CA GLN A 168 -10.25 13.21 2.11
C GLN A 168 -11.56 12.82 2.81
N ARG A 169 -12.28 13.80 3.37
CA ARG A 169 -13.53 13.55 4.15
C ARG A 169 -13.36 12.54 5.30
N TRP A 170 -12.16 12.49 5.90
CA TRP A 170 -11.75 11.52 6.91
C TRP A 170 -11.57 10.08 6.40
N VAL A 171 -11.63 9.85 5.10
CA VAL A 171 -11.20 8.59 4.50
C VAL A 171 -9.75 8.74 4.05
N THR A 172 -8.95 7.71 4.30
CA THR A 172 -7.52 7.69 3.94
C THR A 172 -7.33 7.35 2.48
N LEU A 173 -6.28 7.88 1.86
CA LEU A 173 -5.80 7.56 0.50
C LEU A 173 -4.29 7.34 0.55
N HIS A 174 -3.78 6.63 -0.47
CA HIS A 174 -2.40 6.16 -0.52
C HIS A 174 -2.11 5.21 0.66
N GLY A 175 -0.89 5.16 1.17
CA GLY A 175 -0.53 4.26 2.25
C GLY A 175 0.97 4.07 2.34
N PHE A 176 1.48 2.89 1.95
CA PHE A 176 2.89 2.54 2.08
C PHE A 176 3.48 1.97 0.79
N ALA A 177 4.80 1.96 0.73
CA ALA A 177 5.59 1.27 -0.28
C ALA A 177 6.71 0.49 0.42
N LEU A 178 6.60 -0.85 0.44
CA LEU A 178 7.56 -1.77 1.05
C LEU A 178 8.50 -2.31 -0.02
N ASN A 179 9.78 -2.12 0.17
CA ASN A 179 10.81 -2.65 -0.71
C ASN A 179 11.03 -4.14 -0.44
N VAL A 180 10.51 -4.99 -1.32
CA VAL A 180 10.76 -6.45 -1.28
C VAL A 180 12.03 -6.75 -2.06
N GLU A 181 12.04 -6.49 -3.36
CA GLU A 181 13.18 -6.70 -4.27
C GLU A 181 13.20 -5.67 -5.42
N PRO A 182 13.02 -4.35 -5.18
CA PRO A 182 13.13 -3.38 -6.25
C PRO A 182 14.59 -3.14 -6.65
N GLU A 183 14.79 -2.61 -7.85
CA GLU A 183 16.09 -2.08 -8.26
C GLU A 183 16.41 -0.80 -7.47
N LEU A 184 17.25 -0.94 -6.43
CA LEU A 184 17.56 0.15 -5.50
C LEU A 184 18.33 1.31 -6.14
N SER A 185 19.09 1.06 -7.22
CA SER A 185 19.80 2.13 -7.95
C SER A 185 18.85 3.17 -8.54
N HIS A 186 17.57 2.83 -8.73
CA HIS A 186 16.56 3.76 -9.23
C HIS A 186 16.23 4.90 -8.26
N PHE A 187 16.48 4.71 -6.97
CA PHE A 187 16.33 5.78 -5.97
C PHE A 187 17.37 6.88 -6.10
N SER A 188 18.51 6.65 -6.80
CA SER A 188 19.55 7.67 -6.98
C SER A 188 19.14 8.84 -7.88
N GLY A 189 18.04 8.73 -8.63
CA GLY A 189 17.45 9.82 -9.39
C GLY A 189 16.76 10.90 -8.55
N ILE A 190 16.60 10.66 -7.26
CA ILE A 190 15.97 11.58 -6.30
C ILE A 190 16.79 11.68 -5.03
N VAL A 191 16.55 12.73 -4.21
CA VAL A 191 17.01 12.75 -2.81
C VAL A 191 15.98 11.97 -1.99
N PRO A 192 16.29 10.71 -1.58
CA PRO A 192 15.33 9.91 -0.84
C PRO A 192 15.03 10.56 0.51
N CYS A 193 13.77 10.61 0.89
CA CYS A 193 13.32 11.14 2.20
C CYS A 193 13.63 12.61 2.45
N GLY A 194 14.20 13.35 1.46
CA GLY A 194 14.62 14.74 1.61
C GLY A 194 15.73 14.99 2.62
N VAL A 195 16.37 13.95 3.11
CA VAL A 195 17.49 14.04 4.03
C VAL A 195 18.77 13.74 3.25
N ALA A 196 19.56 14.77 3.00
CA ALA A 196 20.86 14.65 2.32
C ALA A 196 21.98 14.18 3.30
N ASP A 197 21.67 13.30 4.25
CA ASP A 197 22.67 12.74 5.15
C ASP A 197 23.10 11.38 4.59
N PRO A 198 24.39 11.17 4.32
CA PRO A 198 24.91 9.93 3.74
C PRO A 198 24.71 8.70 4.62
N ARG A 199 24.35 8.87 5.89
CA ARG A 199 24.02 7.76 6.80
C ARG A 199 22.63 7.17 6.55
N TYR A 200 21.78 7.87 5.78
CA TYR A 200 20.41 7.43 5.50
C TYR A 200 20.27 7.03 4.05
N GLY A 201 20.02 5.73 3.84
CA GLY A 201 19.83 5.15 2.53
C GLY A 201 18.47 4.51 2.35
N VAL A 202 18.39 3.63 1.36
CA VAL A 202 17.27 2.74 1.11
C VAL A 202 17.76 1.31 1.07
N THR A 203 16.91 0.38 1.50
CA THR A 203 17.17 -1.06 1.47
C THR A 203 15.92 -1.82 1.04
N SER A 204 16.03 -3.12 0.90
CA SER A 204 14.93 -4.05 0.60
C SER A 204 15.11 -5.35 1.39
N LEU A 205 14.09 -6.21 1.40
CA LEU A 205 14.22 -7.55 1.96
C LEU A 205 15.35 -8.32 1.28
N ALA A 206 15.42 -8.27 -0.06
CA ALA A 206 16.50 -8.92 -0.82
C ALA A 206 17.89 -8.37 -0.49
N ASP A 207 18.06 -7.04 -0.35
CA ASP A 207 19.34 -6.41 0.04
C ASP A 207 19.77 -6.81 1.47
N LEU A 208 18.82 -7.16 2.33
CA LEU A 208 19.07 -7.68 3.68
C LEU A 208 19.29 -9.22 3.70
N GLY A 209 19.34 -9.86 2.52
CA GLY A 209 19.56 -11.30 2.39
C GLY A 209 18.31 -12.15 2.62
N VAL A 210 17.13 -11.55 2.66
CA VAL A 210 15.85 -12.26 2.80
C VAL A 210 15.28 -12.56 1.42
N THR A 211 15.27 -13.82 1.03
CA THR A 211 14.64 -14.30 -0.21
C THR A 211 13.20 -14.68 0.07
N VAL A 212 12.26 -13.90 -0.46
CA VAL A 212 10.82 -14.09 -0.26
C VAL A 212 10.07 -13.61 -1.50
N SER A 213 9.02 -14.33 -1.87
CA SER A 213 8.16 -13.95 -2.99
C SER A 213 7.15 -12.89 -2.59
N MET A 214 6.65 -12.13 -3.58
CA MET A 214 5.61 -11.13 -3.35
C MET A 214 4.32 -11.73 -2.74
N PRO A 215 3.81 -12.90 -3.18
CA PRO A 215 2.65 -13.55 -2.54
C PRO A 215 2.89 -13.93 -1.06
N GLU A 216 4.09 -14.32 -0.67
CA GLU A 216 4.40 -14.61 0.74
C GLU A 216 4.35 -13.32 1.58
N VAL A 217 4.87 -12.21 1.04
CA VAL A 217 4.75 -10.89 1.69
C VAL A 217 3.29 -10.48 1.81
N ASP A 218 2.46 -10.69 0.79
CA ASP A 218 1.02 -10.37 0.80
C ASP A 218 0.26 -11.16 1.86
N MET A 219 0.57 -12.46 2.03
CA MET A 219 -0.03 -13.28 3.09
C MET A 219 0.31 -12.76 4.49
N VAL A 220 1.57 -12.40 4.72
CA VAL A 220 2.02 -11.86 6.01
C VAL A 220 1.42 -10.47 6.25
N LEU A 221 1.39 -9.60 5.24
CA LEU A 221 0.71 -8.31 5.33
C LEU A 221 -0.74 -8.46 5.76
N ARG A 222 -1.49 -9.40 5.16
CA ARG A 222 -2.89 -9.64 5.51
C ARG A 222 -3.06 -10.15 6.94
N SER A 223 -2.21 -11.07 7.38
CA SER A 223 -2.27 -11.64 8.72
C SER A 223 -1.94 -10.63 9.83
N THR A 224 -0.97 -9.74 9.58
CA THR A 224 -0.54 -8.70 10.51
C THR A 224 -1.45 -7.46 10.51
N PHE A 225 -2.28 -7.28 9.47
CA PHE A 225 -3.27 -6.21 9.38
C PHE A 225 -4.43 -6.40 10.37
N ALA A 226 -4.99 -7.59 10.43
CA ALA A 226 -6.23 -7.85 11.17
C ALA A 226 -6.17 -7.46 12.67
N PRO A 227 -5.10 -7.71 13.42
CA PRO A 227 -4.98 -7.30 14.83
C PRO A 227 -4.96 -5.77 15.03
N LEU A 228 -4.63 -5.00 13.99
CA LEU A 228 -4.46 -3.55 14.05
C LEU A 228 -5.67 -2.79 13.50
N PHE A 229 -6.30 -3.32 12.45
CA PHE A 229 -7.32 -2.61 11.68
C PHE A 229 -8.65 -3.36 11.56
N GLY A 230 -8.72 -4.62 12.02
CA GLY A 230 -9.92 -5.46 11.97
C GLY A 230 -9.89 -6.50 10.85
N ALA A 231 -10.93 -7.33 10.83
CA ALA A 231 -11.05 -8.44 9.90
C ALA A 231 -11.06 -8.00 8.43
N THR A 232 -10.57 -8.88 7.56
CA THR A 232 -10.56 -8.68 6.10
C THR A 232 -11.44 -9.70 5.39
N THR A 233 -11.92 -9.35 4.21
CA THR A 233 -12.59 -10.24 3.26
C THR A 233 -11.99 -10.04 1.87
N ASP A 234 -12.05 -11.07 1.03
CA ASP A 234 -11.62 -10.91 -0.35
C ASP A 234 -12.52 -9.91 -1.07
N ASP A 235 -11.93 -9.12 -1.97
CA ASP A 235 -12.70 -8.23 -2.83
C ASP A 235 -13.63 -9.07 -3.70
N GLN A 236 -14.91 -8.84 -3.59
CA GLN A 236 -15.86 -9.44 -4.53
C GLN A 236 -15.70 -8.66 -5.85
N ALA A 237 -14.89 -9.20 -6.74
CA ALA A 237 -14.91 -8.77 -8.14
C ALA A 237 -16.36 -8.70 -8.56
N VAL A 238 -16.80 -7.53 -9.04
CA VAL A 238 -18.13 -7.34 -9.64
C VAL A 238 -18.30 -8.46 -10.67
N GLY A 239 -19.22 -9.37 -10.39
CA GLY A 239 -19.36 -10.63 -11.09
C GLY A 239 -19.29 -10.44 -12.60
N SER A 240 -18.41 -11.18 -13.23
CA SER A 240 -18.60 -11.58 -14.62
C SER A 240 -20.02 -12.13 -14.72
N THR A 241 -20.88 -11.36 -15.37
CA THR A 241 -22.19 -11.82 -15.79
C THR A 241 -21.96 -13.05 -16.66
N GLU A 242 -22.06 -14.23 -16.06
CA GLU A 242 -22.25 -15.45 -16.83
C GLU A 242 -23.53 -15.26 -17.64
N ASN A 243 -23.32 -15.07 -18.93
CA ASN A 243 -24.36 -15.02 -19.94
C ASN A 243 -24.89 -16.46 -20.10
N ASN A 244 -25.75 -16.88 -19.16
CA ASN A 244 -26.44 -18.14 -19.22
C ASN A 244 -27.61 -18.01 -20.19
N SER A 245 -27.34 -18.10 -21.50
CA SER A 245 -28.36 -18.27 -22.50
C SER A 245 -28.87 -19.71 -22.44
N PRO A 246 -30.11 -19.92 -22.13
CA PRO A 246 -30.66 -21.27 -22.24
C PRO A 246 -30.86 -21.65 -23.72
N ASP A 247 -30.05 -22.59 -24.18
CA ASP A 247 -30.18 -23.20 -25.52
C ASP A 247 -31.51 -23.99 -25.58
N ARG A 248 -32.53 -23.33 -26.13
CA ARG A 248 -33.78 -23.98 -26.48
C ARG A 248 -33.62 -24.75 -27.79
N ARG A 249 -33.10 -25.94 -27.76
CA ARG A 249 -33.28 -26.90 -28.84
C ARG A 249 -34.59 -27.65 -28.62
N SER A 250 -35.64 -27.16 -29.25
CA SER A 250 -36.89 -27.92 -29.43
C SER A 250 -36.67 -28.97 -30.52
N PHE A 251 -36.61 -30.22 -30.13
CA PHE A 251 -36.80 -31.33 -31.07
C PHE A 251 -38.29 -31.44 -31.39
N SER A 252 -38.69 -31.11 -32.59
CA SER A 252 -39.98 -31.51 -33.13
C SER A 252 -39.78 -32.78 -33.98
N SER A 253 -40.25 -33.90 -33.46
CA SER A 253 -40.51 -35.12 -34.19
C SER A 253 -41.78 -34.93 -35.02
N SER A 254 -41.72 -35.06 -36.32
CA SER A 254 -42.90 -35.33 -37.13
C SER A 254 -42.69 -36.61 -37.94
N ALA A 255 -43.47 -37.57 -37.62
CA ALA A 255 -43.60 -38.84 -38.35
C ALA A 255 -44.23 -38.61 -39.70
N ALA A 256 -43.73 -39.30 -40.71
CA ALA A 256 -44.36 -39.45 -42.01
C ALA A 256 -45.42 -40.57 -41.99
N PRO A 257 -46.53 -40.45 -42.74
CA PRO A 257 -47.27 -41.60 -43.14
C PRO A 257 -47.01 -41.98 -44.58
N SER A 258 -46.95 -43.28 -44.76
CA SER A 258 -46.88 -44.02 -46.03
C SER A 258 -48.05 -43.72 -47.00
N ARG A 259 -47.73 -43.53 -48.27
CA ARG A 259 -48.22 -44.30 -49.45
C ARG A 259 -47.36 -43.90 -50.67
#